data_58250f7ab4b494007989a8adc6ed0c07
#
_entry.id   58250f7ab4b494007989a8adc6ed0c07
#
_cell.length_a   1.000
_cell.length_b   1.000
_cell.length_c   1.000
_cell.angle_alpha   90.00
_cell.angle_beta   90.00
_cell.angle_gamma   90.00
#
_symmetry.space_group_name_H-M   'P 1'
#
loop_
_entity.id
_entity.type
_entity.pdbx_description
1 polymer ?
#
loop_
_entity_poly.entity_id
_entity_poly.type
_entity_poly.pdbx_seq_one_letter_code
_entity_poly.pdbx_strand_id
1 'polypeptide(L)'
;AFVAITKDKEIHMSVRDYVFTSESVTEGHPDKVCDGISDAILDALLAQDPKSRVACEALAKTGMIVVAGEITTNAVVNYADVARKKVCKIGYTHSDIGFDGNICAVLVALDKQSPDIGQGVDAKKAKGKDTAEQGAGDQGMMFGYACDETKELMPMPITLAHNLTRGLAKLRRNGQ
;
A
#
# COMPACT_ATOMS: atom_id res chain seq x y z
N ALA A 1 -20.03 17.54 -9.19
CA ALA A 1 -20.50 18.42 -10.26
C ALA A 1 -19.87 17.93 -11.56
N PHE A 2 -20.67 17.38 -12.47
CA PHE A 2 -20.22 17.05 -13.83
C PHE A 2 -20.13 18.34 -14.62
N VAL A 3 -18.95 18.69 -15.09
CA VAL A 3 -18.78 19.73 -16.10
C VAL A 3 -18.97 19.09 -17.46
N ALA A 4 -20.13 19.29 -18.06
CA ALA A 4 -20.35 18.91 -19.45
C ALA A 4 -19.60 19.91 -20.34
N ILE A 5 -18.56 19.46 -21.02
CA ILE A 5 -17.89 20.23 -22.08
C ILE A 5 -18.78 20.13 -23.31
N THR A 6 -19.44 21.22 -23.65
CA THR A 6 -20.23 21.34 -24.88
C THR A 6 -19.30 21.37 -26.10
N LYS A 7 -19.73 20.71 -27.16
CA LYS A 7 -19.00 20.31 -28.36
C LYS A 7 -18.66 21.42 -29.37
N ASP A 8 -18.65 22.69 -29.00
CA ASP A 8 -18.52 23.78 -29.98
C ASP A 8 -17.45 24.84 -29.66
N LYS A 9 -16.25 24.40 -29.30
CA LYS A 9 -15.02 25.17 -29.52
C LYS A 9 -13.89 24.20 -29.79
N GLU A 10 -13.48 24.08 -31.02
CA GLU A 10 -12.17 23.50 -31.36
C GLU A 10 -11.09 24.37 -30.67
N ILE A 11 -10.67 23.91 -29.50
CA ILE A 11 -9.46 24.41 -28.89
C ILE A 11 -8.32 23.81 -29.70
N HIS A 12 -7.80 24.56 -30.68
CA HIS A 12 -6.52 24.24 -31.27
C HIS A 12 -5.44 24.37 -30.20
N MET A 13 -5.30 23.31 -29.40
CA MET A 13 -4.07 23.15 -28.63
C MET A 13 -2.97 22.83 -29.65
N SER A 14 -1.99 23.68 -29.74
CA SER A 14 -0.77 23.33 -30.46
C SER A 14 -0.24 22.05 -29.87
N VAL A 15 -0.23 20.97 -30.66
CA VAL A 15 0.41 19.73 -30.27
C VAL A 15 1.89 20.06 -30.09
N ARG A 16 2.30 20.25 -28.86
CA ARG A 16 3.72 20.31 -28.51
C ARG A 16 4.19 18.87 -28.37
N ASP A 17 5.16 18.51 -29.18
CA ASP A 17 5.88 17.25 -28.97
C ASP A 17 6.51 17.29 -27.57
N TYR A 18 6.11 16.37 -26.72
CA TYR A 18 6.72 16.19 -25.41
C TYR A 18 6.97 14.71 -25.13
N VAL A 19 7.99 14.44 -24.35
CA VAL A 19 8.31 13.07 -23.90
C VAL A 19 7.66 12.86 -22.56
N PHE A 20 6.81 11.83 -22.48
CA PHE A 20 6.21 11.38 -21.24
C PHE A 20 6.91 10.11 -20.77
N THR A 21 7.28 10.07 -19.49
CA THR A 21 8.00 8.94 -18.90
C THR A 21 7.29 8.43 -17.64
N SER A 22 7.49 7.17 -17.35
CA SER A 22 7.06 6.54 -16.11
C SER A 22 8.15 5.62 -15.61
N GLU A 23 8.18 5.39 -14.31
CA GLU A 23 9.10 4.46 -13.67
C GLU A 23 8.37 3.50 -12.76
N SER A 24 8.97 2.35 -12.51
CA SER A 24 8.51 1.36 -11.55
C SER A 24 9.71 0.75 -10.85
N VAL A 25 9.51 0.26 -9.64
CA VAL A 25 10.53 -0.38 -8.84
C VAL A 25 10.21 -1.86 -8.60
N THR A 26 11.25 -2.67 -8.38
CA THR A 26 11.08 -4.10 -8.06
C THR A 26 10.60 -4.28 -6.62
N GLU A 27 10.19 -5.50 -6.28
CA GLU A 27 9.71 -5.87 -4.94
C GLU A 27 10.72 -5.64 -3.81
N GLY A 28 12.02 -5.59 -4.12
CA GLY A 28 13.09 -5.34 -3.15
C GLY A 28 13.42 -3.86 -2.93
N HIS A 29 12.76 -2.94 -3.64
CA HIS A 29 12.90 -1.51 -3.37
C HIS A 29 12.36 -1.17 -1.97
N PRO A 30 13.04 -0.31 -1.18
CA PRO A 30 12.62 0.01 0.19
C PRO A 30 11.15 0.40 0.31
N ASP A 31 10.62 1.23 -0.58
CA ASP A 31 9.23 1.66 -0.53
C ASP A 31 8.27 0.48 -0.72
N LYS A 32 8.54 -0.41 -1.69
CA LYS A 32 7.71 -1.62 -1.87
C LYS A 32 7.86 -2.63 -0.74
N VAL A 33 9.03 -2.72 -0.13
CA VAL A 33 9.23 -3.53 1.08
C VAL A 33 8.34 -3.00 2.20
N CYS A 34 8.32 -1.67 2.41
CA CYS A 34 7.49 -1.03 3.41
C CYS A 34 6.00 -1.26 3.17
N ASP A 35 5.50 -1.00 1.95
CA ASP A 35 4.12 -1.30 1.57
C ASP A 35 3.76 -2.77 1.84
N GLY A 36 4.66 -3.66 1.42
CA GLY A 36 4.45 -5.08 1.63
C GLY A 36 4.44 -5.51 3.10
N ILE A 37 5.18 -4.83 3.98
CA ILE A 37 5.15 -5.07 5.43
C ILE A 37 3.83 -4.59 6.01
N SER A 38 3.39 -3.37 5.67
CA SER A 38 2.11 -2.80 6.10
C SER A 38 0.93 -3.68 5.67
N ASP A 39 0.91 -4.14 4.41
CA ASP A 39 -0.06 -5.08 3.88
C ASP A 39 -0.06 -6.42 4.63
N ALA A 40 1.12 -6.99 4.90
CA ALA A 40 1.22 -8.26 5.60
C ALA A 40 0.72 -8.18 7.05
N ILE A 41 0.91 -7.05 7.71
CA ILE A 41 0.37 -6.79 9.04
C ILE A 41 -1.16 -6.66 8.98
N LEU A 42 -1.68 -5.90 8.02
CA LEU A 42 -3.12 -5.77 7.79
C LEU A 42 -3.77 -7.14 7.56
N ASP A 43 -3.20 -7.95 6.66
CA ASP A 43 -3.68 -9.29 6.35
C ASP A 43 -3.71 -10.19 7.59
N ALA A 44 -2.64 -10.16 8.40
CA ALA A 44 -2.53 -10.97 9.61
C ALA A 44 -3.57 -10.58 10.69
N LEU A 45 -3.93 -9.31 10.75
CA LEU A 45 -4.95 -8.79 11.67
C LEU A 45 -6.35 -9.15 11.19
N LEU A 46 -6.67 -8.87 9.92
CA LEU A 46 -7.98 -9.13 9.32
C LEU A 46 -8.32 -10.63 9.29
N ALA A 47 -7.32 -11.50 9.17
CA ALA A 47 -7.50 -12.95 9.24
C ALA A 47 -8.05 -13.42 10.60
N GLN A 48 -7.78 -12.69 11.70
CA GLN A 48 -8.24 -13.02 13.05
C GLN A 48 -9.42 -12.16 13.49
N ASP A 49 -9.44 -10.88 13.10
CA ASP A 49 -10.48 -9.91 13.42
C ASP A 49 -10.84 -9.06 12.19
N PRO A 50 -11.85 -9.47 11.41
CA PRO A 50 -12.30 -8.75 10.22
C PRO A 50 -12.78 -7.30 10.47
N LYS A 51 -12.95 -6.90 11.74
CA LYS A 51 -13.33 -5.55 12.12
C LYS A 51 -12.15 -4.70 12.59
N SER A 52 -10.94 -5.21 12.47
CA SER A 52 -9.73 -4.44 12.79
C SER A 52 -9.68 -3.14 12.01
N ARG A 53 -9.27 -2.07 12.69
CA ARG A 53 -8.91 -0.80 12.07
C ARG A 53 -7.40 -0.63 12.17
N VAL A 54 -6.76 -0.46 11.03
CA VAL A 54 -5.30 -0.55 10.91
C VAL A 54 -4.79 0.65 10.12
N ALA A 55 -4.07 1.52 10.79
CA ALA A 55 -3.22 2.55 10.20
C ALA A 55 -1.78 2.19 10.55
N CYS A 56 -1.12 1.44 9.68
CA CYS A 56 0.20 0.87 9.93
C CYS A 56 1.15 1.29 8.83
N GLU A 57 2.14 2.07 9.20
CA GLU A 57 3.21 2.54 8.32
C GLU A 57 4.51 1.80 8.62
N ALA A 58 5.37 1.70 7.62
CA ALA A 58 6.68 1.10 7.77
C ALA A 58 7.78 1.96 7.17
N LEU A 59 8.98 1.87 7.75
CA LEU A 59 10.21 2.41 7.22
C LEU A 59 11.25 1.29 7.21
N ALA A 60 11.94 1.11 6.09
CA ALA A 60 13.00 0.14 5.96
C ALA A 60 14.33 0.80 5.64
N LYS A 61 15.36 0.39 6.36
CA LYS A 61 16.77 0.73 6.11
C LYS A 61 17.60 -0.55 6.27
N THR A 62 18.77 -0.60 5.65
CA THR A 62 19.69 -1.73 5.79
C THR A 62 19.79 -2.21 7.24
N GLY A 63 19.39 -3.44 7.48
CA GLY A 63 19.44 -4.07 8.82
C GLY A 63 18.34 -3.64 9.80
N MET A 64 17.40 -2.76 9.42
CA MET A 64 16.38 -2.23 10.34
C MET A 64 15.03 -2.01 9.66
N ILE A 65 13.97 -2.32 10.38
CA ILE A 65 12.59 -1.96 10.05
C ILE A 65 11.99 -1.21 11.24
N VAL A 66 11.25 -0.16 10.97
CA VAL A 66 10.37 0.50 11.93
C VAL A 66 8.94 0.32 11.47
N VAL A 67 8.07 -0.11 12.37
CA VAL A 67 6.62 -0.21 12.16
C VAL A 67 5.97 0.74 13.14
N ALA A 68 5.19 1.68 12.65
CA ALA A 68 4.56 2.71 13.47
C ALA A 68 3.11 2.97 13.04
N GLY A 69 2.30 3.49 13.94
CA GLY A 69 0.92 3.86 13.64
C GLY A 69 -0.07 3.49 14.74
N GLU A 70 -1.35 3.40 14.38
CA GLU A 70 -2.44 3.10 15.30
C GLU A 70 -3.25 1.89 14.82
N ILE A 71 -3.49 0.96 15.74
CA ILE A 71 -4.24 -0.27 15.47
C ILE A 71 -5.28 -0.48 16.56
N THR A 72 -6.53 -0.70 16.14
CA THR A 72 -7.61 -1.13 17.02
C THR A 72 -8.12 -2.48 16.56
N THR A 73 -7.87 -3.53 17.35
CA THR A 73 -8.14 -4.92 17.01
C THR A 73 -8.32 -5.78 18.25
N ASN A 74 -8.98 -6.92 18.09
CA ASN A 74 -8.98 -8.03 19.04
C ASN A 74 -7.98 -9.14 18.65
N ALA A 75 -7.34 -9.03 17.49
CA ALA A 75 -6.34 -9.99 17.03
C ALA A 75 -5.05 -9.89 17.85
N VAL A 76 -4.33 -11.02 17.95
CA VAL A 76 -3.01 -11.10 18.58
C VAL A 76 -1.99 -11.48 17.52
N VAL A 77 -1.14 -10.53 17.15
CA VAL A 77 -0.15 -10.68 16.09
C VAL A 77 1.24 -10.27 16.58
N ASN A 78 2.25 -11.08 16.27
CA ASN A 78 3.64 -10.69 16.44
C ASN A 78 4.09 -9.88 15.21
N TYR A 79 4.02 -8.57 15.32
CA TYR A 79 4.33 -7.66 14.21
C TYR A 79 5.77 -7.81 13.70
N ALA A 80 6.72 -8.02 14.61
CA ALA A 80 8.13 -8.20 14.23
C ALA A 80 8.33 -9.47 13.39
N ASP A 81 7.66 -10.56 13.74
CA ASP A 81 7.74 -11.81 12.97
C ASP A 81 7.06 -11.68 11.59
N VAL A 82 5.92 -10.98 11.53
CA VAL A 82 5.25 -10.72 10.25
C VAL A 82 6.16 -9.92 9.34
N ALA A 83 6.78 -8.84 9.84
CA ALA A 83 7.69 -8.00 9.08
C ALA A 83 8.90 -8.80 8.57
N ARG A 84 9.57 -9.58 9.43
CA ARG A 84 10.70 -10.41 9.03
C ARG A 84 10.33 -11.46 7.99
N LYS A 85 9.22 -12.15 8.17
CA LYS A 85 8.71 -13.14 7.20
C LYS A 85 8.46 -12.51 5.84
N LYS A 86 7.90 -11.28 5.81
CA LYS A 86 7.68 -10.56 4.55
C LYS A 86 8.99 -10.22 3.86
N VAL A 87 9.98 -9.73 4.58
CA VAL A 87 11.31 -9.41 4.07
C VAL A 87 11.99 -10.66 3.51
N CYS A 88 11.96 -11.78 4.24
CA CYS A 88 12.47 -13.06 3.76
C CYS A 88 11.73 -13.55 2.50
N LYS A 89 10.39 -13.39 2.44
CA LYS A 89 9.57 -13.78 1.27
C LYS A 89 9.93 -12.99 0.02
N ILE A 90 10.36 -11.74 0.17
CA ILE A 90 10.87 -10.90 -0.93
C ILE A 90 12.20 -11.46 -1.46
N GLY A 91 13.01 -12.06 -0.59
CA GLY A 91 14.29 -12.66 -0.95
C GLY A 91 15.49 -12.12 -0.16
N TYR A 92 15.26 -11.26 0.83
CA TYR A 92 16.30 -10.76 1.72
C TYR A 92 16.54 -11.75 2.86
N THR A 93 17.34 -12.77 2.61
CA THR A 93 17.53 -13.91 3.51
C THR A 93 18.97 -14.08 4.01
N HIS A 94 19.89 -13.21 3.56
CA HIS A 94 21.31 -13.33 3.89
C HIS A 94 21.99 -11.96 3.93
N SER A 95 22.93 -11.78 4.85
CA SER A 95 23.64 -10.51 5.04
C SER A 95 24.49 -10.09 3.84
N ASP A 96 24.98 -11.05 3.03
CA ASP A 96 25.81 -10.75 1.84
C ASP A 96 25.05 -9.97 0.75
N ILE A 97 23.71 -10.04 0.76
CA ILE A 97 22.87 -9.24 -0.12
C ILE A 97 22.47 -7.88 0.50
N GLY A 98 23.11 -7.54 1.61
CA GLY A 98 22.95 -6.25 2.28
C GLY A 98 21.76 -6.13 3.24
N PHE A 99 20.86 -7.12 3.30
CA PHE A 99 19.74 -7.13 4.20
C PHE A 99 19.29 -8.56 4.50
N ASP A 100 19.20 -8.93 5.77
CA ASP A 100 18.74 -10.25 6.20
C ASP A 100 17.51 -10.11 7.10
N GLY A 101 16.36 -10.54 6.58
CA GLY A 101 15.08 -10.51 7.30
C GLY A 101 15.06 -11.42 8.54
N ASN A 102 15.94 -12.44 8.61
CA ASN A 102 15.98 -13.33 9.77
C ASN A 102 16.53 -12.64 11.03
N ILE A 103 17.44 -11.67 10.85
CA ILE A 103 18.19 -11.06 11.95
C ILE A 103 18.04 -9.54 12.03
N CYS A 104 17.36 -8.90 11.07
CA CYS A 104 17.19 -7.45 11.08
C CYS A 104 16.48 -6.97 12.37
N ALA A 105 16.86 -5.78 12.81
CA ALA A 105 16.14 -5.10 13.89
C ALA A 105 14.72 -4.72 13.43
N VAL A 106 13.74 -4.94 14.29
CA VAL A 106 12.36 -4.47 14.07
C VAL A 106 11.92 -3.69 15.29
N LEU A 107 11.71 -2.39 15.10
CA LEU A 107 11.15 -1.52 16.10
C LEU A 107 9.65 -1.40 15.85
N VAL A 108 8.87 -1.57 16.90
CA VAL A 108 7.40 -1.51 16.84
C VAL A 108 6.92 -0.38 17.74
N ALA A 109 6.32 0.63 17.12
CA ALA A 109 5.73 1.80 17.76
C ALA A 109 4.26 1.90 17.33
N LEU A 110 3.45 0.95 17.76
CA LEU A 110 2.03 0.83 17.44
C LEU A 110 1.21 1.05 18.70
N ASP A 111 0.30 2.02 18.64
CA ASP A 111 -0.60 2.38 19.71
C ASP A 111 -2.07 2.14 19.32
N LYS A 112 -2.97 2.33 20.27
CA LYS A 112 -4.41 2.39 20.00
C LYS A 112 -4.77 3.75 19.42
N GLN A 113 -5.72 3.76 18.48
CA GLN A 113 -6.25 4.99 17.92
C GLN A 113 -6.80 5.92 19.02
N SER A 114 -6.58 7.24 18.83
CA SER A 114 -7.14 8.27 19.71
C SER A 114 -8.65 8.09 19.89
N PRO A 115 -9.17 8.20 21.13
CA PRO A 115 -10.60 8.16 21.40
C PRO A 115 -11.39 9.22 20.63
N ASP A 116 -10.80 10.38 20.36
CA ASP A 116 -11.45 11.47 19.63
C ASP A 116 -11.67 11.11 18.17
N ILE A 117 -10.69 10.49 17.52
CA ILE A 117 -10.84 9.95 16.17
C ILE A 117 -11.80 8.76 16.18
N GLY A 118 -11.71 7.88 17.17
CA GLY A 118 -12.61 6.74 17.35
C GLY A 118 -14.08 7.12 17.37
N GLN A 119 -14.44 8.27 17.94
CA GLN A 119 -15.82 8.77 17.96
C GLN A 119 -16.44 8.96 16.57
N GLY A 120 -15.62 9.31 15.58
CA GLY A 120 -16.06 9.50 14.19
C GLY A 120 -16.10 8.21 13.37
N VAL A 121 -15.20 7.26 13.69
CA VAL A 121 -14.98 6.03 12.92
C VAL A 121 -15.76 4.84 13.46
N ASP A 122 -15.90 4.75 14.80
CA ASP A 122 -16.54 3.61 15.44
C ASP A 122 -18.03 3.51 15.07
N ALA A 123 -18.45 2.29 14.77
CA ALA A 123 -19.82 2.00 14.44
C ALA A 123 -20.75 2.40 15.61
N LYS A 124 -21.52 3.48 15.44
CA LYS A 124 -22.50 3.94 16.42
C LYS A 124 -23.84 3.31 16.09
N LYS A 125 -24.44 2.63 17.08
CA LYS A 125 -25.85 2.27 17.00
C LYS A 125 -26.67 3.56 17.04
N ALA A 126 -27.19 3.98 15.90
CA ALA A 126 -28.21 5.03 15.89
C ALA A 126 -29.44 4.54 16.65
N LYS A 127 -29.99 5.37 17.54
CA LYS A 127 -31.25 5.05 18.27
C LYS A 127 -32.31 4.62 17.25
N GLY A 128 -32.73 3.35 17.29
CA GLY A 128 -33.82 2.81 16.46
C GLY A 128 -33.36 2.16 15.12
N LYS A 129 -32.08 1.94 14.87
CA LYS A 129 -31.59 1.14 13.73
C LYS A 129 -30.76 -0.03 14.22
N ASP A 130 -31.03 -1.23 13.67
CA ASP A 130 -30.31 -2.46 14.03
C ASP A 130 -28.92 -2.57 13.39
N THR A 131 -28.56 -1.68 12.46
CA THR A 131 -27.28 -1.67 11.77
C THR A 131 -26.41 -0.51 12.25
N ALA A 132 -25.27 -0.84 12.86
CA ALA A 132 -24.22 0.12 13.14
C ALA A 132 -23.39 0.32 11.88
N GLU A 133 -23.37 1.52 11.32
CA GLU A 133 -22.50 1.87 10.20
C GLU A 133 -21.17 2.39 10.72
N GLN A 134 -20.07 1.87 10.19
CA GLN A 134 -18.72 2.35 10.45
C GLN A 134 -18.46 3.58 9.59
N GLY A 135 -17.92 4.65 10.18
CA GLY A 135 -17.47 5.84 9.46
C GLY A 135 -16.15 5.60 8.70
N ALA A 136 -15.84 6.52 7.78
CA ALA A 136 -14.53 6.52 7.12
C ALA A 136 -13.42 6.79 8.14
N GLY A 137 -12.30 6.08 8.01
CA GLY A 137 -11.15 6.19 8.93
C GLY A 137 -10.33 7.46 8.74
N ASP A 138 -10.45 8.10 7.58
CA ASP A 138 -9.72 9.31 7.23
C ASP A 138 -10.54 10.19 6.28
N GLN A 139 -10.11 11.45 6.13
CA GLN A 139 -10.57 12.32 5.06
C GLN A 139 -10.08 11.81 3.72
N GLY A 140 -10.78 12.12 2.63
CA GLY A 140 -10.34 11.67 1.32
C GLY A 140 -10.79 12.56 0.17
N MET A 141 -9.91 12.76 -0.78
CA MET A 141 -10.19 13.29 -2.10
C MET A 141 -9.58 12.34 -3.11
N MET A 142 -10.40 11.85 -4.05
CA MET A 142 -10.00 10.80 -4.98
C MET A 142 -10.03 11.32 -6.41
N PHE A 143 -9.00 10.95 -7.17
CA PHE A 143 -8.92 11.18 -8.61
C PHE A 143 -8.87 9.83 -9.31
N GLY A 144 -9.50 9.73 -10.46
CA GLY A 144 -9.46 8.54 -11.29
C GLY A 144 -9.06 8.90 -12.72
N TYR A 145 -8.24 8.05 -13.32
CA TYR A 145 -7.87 8.13 -14.72
C TYR A 145 -7.82 6.73 -15.33
N ALA A 146 -8.36 6.59 -16.52
CA ALA A 146 -8.26 5.38 -17.31
C ALA A 146 -8.13 5.74 -18.79
N CYS A 147 -7.43 4.91 -19.56
CA CYS A 147 -7.29 5.04 -21.00
C CYS A 147 -7.28 3.66 -21.67
N ASP A 148 -7.45 3.62 -22.98
CA ASP A 148 -7.51 2.39 -23.77
C ASP A 148 -6.18 1.99 -24.44
N GLU A 149 -5.06 2.58 -23.96
CA GLU A 149 -3.73 2.26 -24.47
C GLU A 149 -3.29 0.82 -24.18
N THR A 150 -3.82 0.23 -23.11
CA THR A 150 -3.51 -1.13 -22.66
C THR A 150 -4.78 -1.89 -22.25
N LYS A 151 -4.68 -3.22 -22.17
CA LYS A 151 -5.80 -4.07 -21.72
C LYS A 151 -6.23 -3.80 -20.29
N GLU A 152 -5.30 -3.31 -19.48
CA GLU A 152 -5.49 -2.96 -18.09
C GLU A 152 -6.18 -1.60 -17.91
N LEU A 153 -6.50 -0.91 -19.00
CA LEU A 153 -7.02 0.46 -19.02
C LEU A 153 -6.08 1.47 -18.35
N MET A 154 -4.80 1.18 -18.42
CA MET A 154 -3.71 1.99 -17.84
C MET A 154 -2.84 2.62 -18.92
N PRO A 155 -2.22 3.76 -18.68
CA PRO A 155 -1.25 4.35 -19.60
C PRO A 155 -0.11 3.38 -19.92
N MET A 156 0.28 3.34 -21.20
CA MET A 156 1.30 2.41 -21.69
C MET A 156 2.66 2.55 -20.99
N PRO A 157 3.20 3.76 -20.74
CA PRO A 157 4.52 3.90 -20.12
C PRO A 157 4.62 3.21 -18.76
N ILE A 158 3.64 3.40 -17.87
CA ILE A 158 3.65 2.76 -16.56
C ILE A 158 3.42 1.25 -16.65
N THR A 159 2.57 0.80 -17.57
CA THR A 159 2.34 -0.63 -17.80
C THR A 159 3.62 -1.33 -18.27
N LEU A 160 4.37 -0.73 -19.18
CA LEU A 160 5.65 -1.27 -19.62
C LEU A 160 6.68 -1.29 -18.48
N ALA A 161 6.78 -0.21 -17.70
CA ALA A 161 7.68 -0.15 -16.54
C ALA A 161 7.34 -1.26 -15.52
N HIS A 162 6.07 -1.48 -15.20
CA HIS A 162 5.64 -2.58 -14.33
C HIS A 162 5.95 -3.97 -14.90
N ASN A 163 5.78 -4.16 -16.21
CA ASN A 163 6.08 -5.45 -16.83
C ASN A 163 7.57 -5.76 -16.81
N LEU A 164 8.43 -4.76 -17.04
CA LEU A 164 9.89 -4.92 -16.94
C LEU A 164 10.32 -5.32 -15.52
N THR A 165 9.82 -4.63 -14.49
CA THR A 165 10.18 -4.93 -13.09
C THR A 165 9.64 -6.28 -12.62
N ARG A 166 8.44 -6.68 -13.04
CA ARG A 166 7.89 -8.03 -12.79
C ARG A 166 8.71 -9.10 -13.48
N GLY A 167 9.12 -8.87 -14.75
CA GLY A 167 9.99 -9.76 -15.50
C GLY A 167 11.31 -9.98 -14.79
N LEU A 168 11.97 -8.90 -14.35
CA LEU A 168 13.22 -8.97 -13.60
C LEU A 168 13.07 -9.75 -12.28
N ALA A 169 12.00 -9.49 -11.51
CA ALA A 169 11.73 -10.23 -10.28
C ALA A 169 11.54 -11.74 -10.54
N LYS A 170 10.85 -12.09 -11.64
CA LYS A 170 10.66 -13.49 -12.05
C LYS A 170 11.98 -14.16 -12.41
N LEU A 171 12.84 -13.51 -13.19
CA LEU A 171 14.16 -14.04 -13.56
C LEU A 171 15.02 -14.27 -12.30
N ARG A 172 15.09 -13.28 -11.42
CA ARG A 172 15.83 -13.41 -10.15
C ARG A 172 15.34 -14.62 -9.32
N ARG A 173 14.02 -14.81 -9.20
CA ARG A 173 13.44 -15.94 -8.45
C ARG A 173 13.71 -17.29 -9.09
N ASN A 174 13.90 -17.32 -10.39
CA ASN A 174 14.25 -18.53 -11.14
C ASN A 174 15.77 -18.80 -11.20
N GLY A 175 16.60 -17.97 -10.57
CA GLY A 175 18.06 -18.14 -10.55
C GLY A 175 18.75 -17.73 -11.85
N GLN A 176 18.16 -16.85 -12.63
CA GLN A 176 18.69 -16.33 -13.89
C GLN A 176 19.23 -14.91 -13.74
#